data_e06f7def53659f8b6e7bc544bd46bac2
#
_entry.id   e06f7def53659f8b6e7bc544bd46bac2
#
_cell.length_a   1.000
_cell.length_b   1.000
_cell.length_c   1.000
_cell.angle_alpha   90.00
_cell.angle_beta   90.00
_cell.angle_gamma   90.00
#
_symmetry.space_group_name_H-M   'P 1'
#
loop_
_entity.id
_entity.type
_entity.pdbx_description
1 polymer ?
#
loop_
_entity_poly.entity_id
_entity_poly.type
_entity_poly.pdbx_seq_one_letter_code
_entity_poly.pdbx_strand_id
1 'polypeptide(L)'
;MTQAERRRGATPPLVDGRVVASHGRQVEVLGADGRRVPCRLHGRRLAVVCGDRVRWSPDAGDAPGLVYEILPRQTVLERLAGSGHAEPVVANLTQLAVVAAPRPAPDWFVVDRYLAGAAWSSVGSRRIGRRCVTRRD
;
A
#
# COMPACT_ATOMS: atom_id res chain seq x y z
N MET A 1 -8.96 -37.60 18.82
CA MET A 1 -8.33 -36.29 18.55
C MET A 1 -8.09 -36.18 17.07
N THR A 2 -8.95 -35.44 16.42
CA THR A 2 -8.97 -35.27 14.97
C THR A 2 -7.84 -34.32 14.54
N GLN A 3 -7.28 -34.52 13.34
CA GLN A 3 -6.20 -33.68 12.78
C GLN A 3 -6.54 -32.17 12.74
N ALA A 4 -7.82 -31.81 12.82
CA ALA A 4 -8.29 -30.42 12.90
C ALA A 4 -7.98 -29.73 14.25
N GLU A 5 -7.86 -30.47 15.33
CA GLU A 5 -7.56 -29.91 16.66
C GLU A 5 -6.06 -29.61 16.86
N ARG A 6 -5.17 -30.29 16.14
CA ARG A 6 -3.72 -30.06 16.20
C ARG A 6 -3.29 -28.77 15.47
N ARG A 7 -4.13 -28.17 14.62
CA ARG A 7 -3.83 -26.92 13.86
C ARG A 7 -4.08 -25.64 14.63
N ARG A 8 -4.66 -25.67 15.82
CA ARG A 8 -5.02 -24.47 16.61
C ARG A 8 -3.88 -23.87 17.43
N GLY A 9 -2.69 -24.46 17.45
CA GLY A 9 -1.58 -24.00 18.30
C GLY A 9 -0.27 -23.63 17.60
N ALA A 10 -0.10 -23.93 16.32
CA ALA A 10 1.13 -23.59 15.60
C ALA A 10 0.87 -22.31 14.78
N THR A 11 1.54 -21.23 15.13
CA THR A 11 1.60 -20.05 14.25
C THR A 11 2.13 -20.52 12.88
N PRO A 12 1.39 -20.33 11.80
CA PRO A 12 1.85 -20.75 10.48
C PRO A 12 3.16 -20.03 10.13
N PRO A 13 4.02 -20.61 9.30
CA PRO A 13 5.26 -19.96 8.90
C PRO A 13 4.94 -18.62 8.24
N LEU A 14 5.45 -17.55 8.82
CA LEU A 14 5.28 -16.20 8.30
C LEU A 14 6.38 -15.88 7.31
N VAL A 15 5.98 -15.34 6.16
CA VAL A 15 6.89 -14.88 5.11
C VAL A 15 6.71 -13.39 4.86
N ASP A 16 7.74 -12.75 4.31
CA ASP A 16 7.67 -11.35 3.93
C ASP A 16 6.92 -11.17 2.61
N GLY A 17 6.15 -10.11 2.51
CA GLY A 17 5.44 -9.73 1.29
C GLY A 17 5.20 -8.23 1.21
N ARG A 18 4.67 -7.79 0.07
CA ARG A 18 4.30 -6.38 -0.15
C ARG A 18 2.83 -6.29 -0.51
N VAL A 19 2.12 -5.38 0.11
CA VAL A 19 0.73 -5.08 -0.25
C VAL A 19 0.69 -4.29 -1.55
N VAL A 20 -0.01 -4.81 -2.54
CA VAL A 20 -0.16 -4.20 -3.87
C VAL A 20 -1.56 -3.65 -4.12
N ALA A 21 -2.55 -4.10 -3.34
CA ALA A 21 -3.90 -3.53 -3.33
C ALA A 21 -4.49 -3.63 -1.92
N SER A 22 -5.30 -2.64 -1.55
CA SER A 22 -5.98 -2.61 -0.26
C SER A 22 -7.42 -2.15 -0.44
N HIS A 23 -8.36 -2.99 -0.01
CA HIS A 23 -9.80 -2.79 -0.08
C HIS A 23 -10.41 -3.02 1.31
N GLY A 24 -10.11 -2.13 2.25
CA GLY A 24 -10.53 -2.27 3.63
C GLY A 24 -9.86 -3.46 4.34
N ARG A 25 -10.61 -4.52 4.61
CA ARG A 25 -10.07 -5.73 5.29
C ARG A 25 -9.56 -6.81 4.34
N GLN A 26 -9.70 -6.61 3.05
CA GLN A 26 -9.16 -7.47 2.01
C GLN A 26 -7.98 -6.76 1.36
N VAL A 27 -6.88 -7.46 1.23
CA VAL A 27 -5.65 -6.93 0.62
C VAL A 27 -5.09 -7.97 -0.34
N GLU A 28 -4.35 -7.52 -1.33
CA GLU A 28 -3.54 -8.41 -2.16
C GLU A 28 -2.08 -8.26 -1.76
N VAL A 29 -1.45 -9.37 -1.46
CA VAL A 29 -0.03 -9.43 -1.10
C VAL A 29 0.76 -10.05 -2.25
N LEU A 30 1.81 -9.37 -2.66
CA LEU A 30 2.80 -9.87 -3.59
C LEU A 30 3.85 -10.65 -2.78
N GLY A 31 3.91 -11.95 -2.99
CA GLY A 31 4.92 -12.82 -2.40
C GLY A 31 6.29 -12.69 -3.08
N ALA A 32 7.30 -13.30 -2.48
CA ALA A 32 8.66 -13.36 -3.04
C ALA A 32 8.73 -14.11 -4.38
N ASP A 33 7.78 -14.99 -4.64
CA ASP A 33 7.62 -15.74 -5.88
C ASP A 33 6.97 -14.92 -7.03
N GLY A 34 6.64 -13.64 -6.76
CA GLY A 34 5.97 -12.76 -7.71
C GLY A 34 4.45 -13.00 -7.86
N ARG A 35 3.87 -13.90 -7.09
CA ARG A 35 2.43 -14.14 -7.12
C ARG A 35 1.68 -13.15 -6.26
N ARG A 36 0.50 -12.73 -6.73
CA ARG A 36 -0.45 -11.94 -5.96
C ARG A 36 -1.44 -12.88 -5.30
N VAL A 37 -1.54 -12.78 -4.01
CA VAL A 37 -2.42 -13.64 -3.20
C VAL A 37 -3.42 -12.76 -2.47
N PRO A 38 -4.72 -13.02 -2.61
CA PRO A 38 -5.74 -12.35 -1.80
C PRO A 38 -5.58 -12.78 -0.35
N CYS A 39 -5.56 -11.80 0.54
CA CYS A 39 -5.34 -11.99 1.97
C CYS A 39 -6.39 -11.24 2.78
N ARG A 40 -6.59 -11.71 4.02
CA ARG A 40 -7.35 -11.01 5.04
C ARG A 40 -6.42 -10.50 6.14
N LEU A 41 -6.84 -9.47 6.85
CA LEU A 41 -6.10 -8.95 7.98
C LEU A 41 -6.41 -9.75 9.24
N HIS A 42 -5.37 -10.21 9.93
CA HIS A 42 -5.49 -10.84 11.22
C HIS A 42 -5.68 -9.78 12.30
N GLY A 43 -6.83 -9.81 12.97
CA GLY A 43 -7.17 -8.82 13.98
C GLY A 43 -7.79 -7.52 13.43
N ARG A 44 -8.25 -6.63 14.34
CA ARG A 44 -9.03 -5.43 14.00
C ARG A 44 -8.21 -4.15 13.89
N ARG A 45 -6.95 -4.16 14.34
CA ARG A 45 -6.12 -2.95 14.50
C ARG A 45 -5.16 -2.66 13.35
N LEU A 46 -5.06 -3.54 12.36
CA LEU A 46 -4.13 -3.35 11.25
C LEU A 46 -4.72 -2.37 10.24
N ALA A 47 -4.10 -1.19 10.14
CA ALA A 47 -4.38 -0.20 9.10
C ALA A 47 -3.38 -0.37 7.94
N VAL A 48 -3.66 -1.35 7.08
CA VAL A 48 -2.79 -1.70 5.95
C VAL A 48 -3.13 -0.86 4.74
N VAL A 49 -2.09 -0.32 4.11
CA VAL A 49 -2.21 0.44 2.86
C VAL A 49 -1.33 -0.14 1.76
N CYS A 50 -1.59 0.27 0.53
CA CYS A 50 -0.77 -0.13 -0.61
C CYS A 50 0.69 0.30 -0.38
N GLY A 51 1.64 -0.58 -0.70
CA GLY A 51 3.07 -0.38 -0.49
C GLY A 51 3.61 -0.89 0.85
N ASP A 52 2.75 -1.25 1.82
CA ASP A 52 3.20 -1.81 3.08
C ASP A 52 3.97 -3.11 2.88
N ARG A 53 5.07 -3.24 3.61
CA ARG A 53 5.75 -4.53 3.79
C ARG A 53 5.12 -5.23 4.98
N VAL A 54 4.79 -6.50 4.80
CA VAL A 54 4.01 -7.25 5.78
C VAL A 54 4.60 -8.62 6.02
N ARG A 55 4.37 -9.14 7.21
CA ARG A 55 4.50 -10.56 7.52
C ARG A 55 3.16 -11.23 7.39
N TRP A 56 3.11 -12.23 6.56
CA TRP A 56 1.89 -12.92 6.21
C TRP A 56 2.11 -14.41 6.07
N SER A 57 1.03 -15.17 6.17
CA SER A 57 1.02 -16.60 5.86
C SER A 57 0.23 -16.82 4.58
N PRO A 58 0.82 -17.41 3.55
CA PRO A 58 0.05 -17.98 2.46
C PRO A 58 -0.73 -19.16 3.03
N ASP A 59 -2.04 -19.17 2.84
CA ASP A 59 -2.81 -20.32 3.29
C ASP A 59 -2.53 -21.52 2.37
N ALA A 60 -2.52 -22.71 2.95
CA ALA A 60 -2.34 -23.95 2.21
C ALA A 60 -3.71 -24.45 1.73
N GLY A 61 -4.16 -23.99 0.56
CA GLY A 61 -5.42 -24.41 -0.03
C GLY A 61 -6.19 -23.26 -0.67
N ASP A 62 -7.52 -23.40 -0.75
CA ASP A 62 -8.42 -22.41 -1.37
C ASP A 62 -8.76 -21.21 -0.46
N ALA A 63 -8.25 -21.18 0.76
CA ALA A 63 -8.51 -20.09 1.69
C ALA A 63 -7.57 -18.89 1.43
N PRO A 64 -8.04 -17.65 1.67
CA PRO A 64 -7.21 -16.47 1.53
C PRO A 64 -6.09 -16.46 2.57
N GLY A 65 -4.91 -15.97 2.17
CA GLY A 65 -3.80 -15.76 3.10
C GLY A 65 -4.15 -14.80 4.25
N LEU A 66 -3.33 -14.79 5.29
CA LEU A 66 -3.52 -13.94 6.46
C LEU A 66 -2.33 -13.02 6.68
N VAL A 67 -2.58 -11.72 6.81
CA VAL A 67 -1.58 -10.72 7.18
C VAL A 67 -1.60 -10.53 8.68
N TYR A 68 -0.46 -10.76 9.33
CA TYR A 68 -0.31 -10.70 10.78
C TYR A 68 0.31 -9.41 11.27
N GLU A 69 1.27 -8.84 10.52
CA GLU A 69 2.07 -7.72 10.96
C GLU A 69 2.42 -6.79 9.80
N ILE A 70 2.47 -5.48 10.09
CA ILE A 70 3.01 -4.46 9.19
C ILE A 70 4.44 -4.17 9.64
N LEU A 71 5.40 -4.30 8.74
CA LEU A 71 6.79 -3.95 8.99
C LEU A 71 6.97 -2.42 9.00
N PRO A 72 8.03 -1.90 9.65
CA PRO A 72 8.28 -0.47 9.69
C PRO A 72 8.27 0.18 8.31
N ARG A 73 7.51 1.27 8.19
CA ARG A 73 7.41 2.08 6.98
C ARG A 73 8.63 2.99 6.86
N GLN A 74 9.23 3.05 5.68
CA GLN A 74 10.33 3.98 5.39
C GLN A 74 9.78 5.37 5.01
N THR A 75 8.69 5.39 4.24
CA THR A 75 7.98 6.60 3.85
C THR A 75 6.48 6.35 3.94
N VAL A 76 5.70 7.38 4.22
CA VAL A 76 4.24 7.30 4.24
C VAL A 76 3.66 8.61 3.72
N LEU A 77 2.72 8.50 2.79
CA LEU A 77 1.89 9.62 2.38
C LEU A 77 0.58 9.54 3.14
N GLU A 78 0.25 10.61 3.84
CA GLU A 78 -0.95 10.70 4.67
C GLU A 78 -1.92 11.76 4.14
N ARG A 79 -3.18 11.59 4.44
CA ARG A 79 -4.21 12.61 4.25
C ARG A 79 -4.90 12.90 5.57
N LEU A 80 -5.41 14.11 5.72
CA LEU A 80 -6.31 14.42 6.83
C LEU A 80 -7.69 13.83 6.51
N ALA A 81 -8.17 12.95 7.38
CA ALA A 81 -9.54 12.49 7.36
C ALA A 81 -10.49 13.61 7.81
N GLY A 82 -11.78 13.48 7.49
CA GLY A 82 -12.80 14.43 7.95
C GLY A 82 -12.88 14.58 9.46
N SER A 83 -12.38 13.61 10.22
CA SER A 83 -12.23 13.64 11.68
C SER A 83 -11.02 14.44 12.19
N GLY A 84 -10.19 15.00 11.30
CA GLY A 84 -8.96 15.71 11.65
C GLY A 84 -7.75 14.80 11.95
N HIS A 85 -7.89 13.49 11.88
CA HIS A 85 -6.79 12.55 12.06
C HIS A 85 -6.05 12.30 10.75
N ALA A 86 -4.72 12.16 10.84
CA ALA A 86 -3.91 11.74 9.70
C ALA A 86 -4.15 10.25 9.40
N GLU A 87 -4.51 9.94 8.16
CA GLU A 87 -4.69 8.58 7.67
C GLU A 87 -3.66 8.25 6.61
N PRO A 88 -2.95 7.13 6.72
CA PRO A 88 -2.04 6.70 5.67
C PRO A 88 -2.82 6.33 4.41
N VAL A 89 -2.31 6.79 3.27
CA VAL A 89 -2.88 6.50 1.94
C VAL A 89 -2.02 5.49 1.20
N VAL A 90 -0.70 5.64 1.28
CA VAL A 90 0.26 4.75 0.65
C VAL A 90 1.58 4.79 1.42
N ALA A 91 2.27 3.65 1.49
CA ALA A 91 3.52 3.51 2.22
C ALA A 91 4.68 3.10 1.31
N ASN A 92 5.90 3.31 1.79
CA ASN A 92 7.14 2.90 1.13
C ASN A 92 7.26 3.40 -0.31
N LEU A 93 6.78 4.63 -0.55
CA LEU A 93 6.94 5.32 -1.83
C LEU A 93 8.41 5.67 -2.05
N THR A 94 8.90 5.41 -3.25
CA THR A 94 10.23 5.84 -3.72
C THR A 94 10.12 7.03 -4.66
N GLN A 95 8.98 7.19 -5.31
CA GLN A 95 8.74 8.25 -6.29
C GLN A 95 7.25 8.58 -6.37
N LEU A 96 6.94 9.86 -6.50
CA LEU A 96 5.61 10.36 -6.83
C LEU A 96 5.62 10.99 -8.22
N ALA A 97 4.78 10.50 -9.11
CA ALA A 97 4.54 11.10 -10.42
C ALA A 97 3.14 11.74 -10.44
N VAL A 98 3.09 13.05 -10.65
CA VAL A 98 1.83 13.77 -10.83
C VAL A 98 1.62 13.99 -12.32
N VAL A 99 0.53 13.43 -12.85
CA VAL A 99 0.14 13.58 -14.26
C VAL A 99 -0.95 14.62 -14.36
N ALA A 100 -0.71 15.66 -15.16
CA ALA A 100 -1.67 16.71 -15.41
C ALA A 100 -1.96 16.80 -16.91
N ALA A 101 -3.24 16.81 -17.27
CA ALA A 101 -3.70 17.02 -18.64
C ALA A 101 -3.92 18.52 -18.91
N PRO A 102 -3.75 19.00 -20.16
CA PRO A 102 -4.00 20.40 -20.49
C PRO A 102 -5.50 20.76 -20.44
N ARG A 103 -6.37 19.77 -20.58
CA ARG A 103 -7.83 19.92 -20.50
C ARG A 103 -8.45 18.73 -19.77
N PRO A 104 -9.33 18.95 -18.75
CA PRO A 104 -9.57 20.27 -18.12
C PRO A 104 -8.28 20.80 -17.47
N ALA A 105 -8.19 22.13 -17.33
CA ALA A 105 -7.01 22.76 -16.71
C ALA A 105 -6.78 22.18 -15.31
N PRO A 106 -5.55 21.78 -14.97
CA PRO A 106 -5.28 21.19 -13.67
C PRO A 106 -5.39 22.27 -12.58
N ASP A 107 -5.91 21.86 -11.43
CA ASP A 107 -5.81 22.67 -10.21
C ASP A 107 -4.38 22.59 -9.67
N TRP A 108 -3.61 23.62 -9.93
CA TRP A 108 -2.20 23.70 -9.50
C TRP A 108 -2.04 23.68 -8.01
N PHE A 109 -3.02 24.16 -7.24
CA PHE A 109 -2.99 24.09 -5.78
C PHE A 109 -3.03 22.64 -5.27
N VAL A 110 -3.82 21.78 -5.93
CA VAL A 110 -3.85 20.35 -5.64
C VAL A 110 -2.52 19.70 -6.00
N VAL A 111 -1.94 20.06 -7.15
CA VAL A 111 -0.61 19.55 -7.56
C VAL A 111 0.46 19.92 -6.53
N ASP A 112 0.49 21.19 -6.11
CA ASP A 112 1.48 21.67 -5.12
C ASP A 112 1.30 20.96 -3.77
N ARG A 113 0.08 20.67 -3.34
CA ARG A 113 -0.18 19.90 -2.13
C ARG A 113 0.40 18.49 -2.19
N TYR A 114 0.26 17.79 -3.32
CA TYR A 114 0.86 16.45 -3.50
C TYR A 114 2.38 16.52 -3.48
N LEU A 115 2.98 17.50 -4.14
CA LEU A 115 4.43 17.69 -4.16
C LEU A 115 4.98 18.03 -2.77
N ALA A 116 4.30 18.91 -2.03
CA ALA A 116 4.67 19.26 -0.67
C ALA A 116 4.56 18.06 0.28
N GLY A 117 3.48 17.27 0.17
CA GLY A 117 3.30 16.04 0.95
C GLY A 117 4.39 15.00 0.67
N ALA A 118 4.79 14.85 -0.59
CA ALA A 118 5.87 13.95 -0.98
C ALA A 118 7.23 14.42 -0.40
N ALA A 119 7.52 15.72 -0.49
CA ALA A 119 8.75 16.29 0.07
C ALA A 119 8.82 16.14 1.59
N TRP A 120 7.71 16.36 2.29
CA TRP A 120 7.61 16.17 3.73
C TRP A 120 7.84 14.71 4.15
N SER A 121 7.32 13.77 3.37
CA SER A 121 7.43 12.33 3.65
C SER A 121 8.79 11.73 3.27
N SER A 122 9.80 12.56 2.94
CA SER A 122 11.12 12.12 2.45
C SER A 122 11.05 11.24 1.19
N VAL A 123 9.96 11.29 0.49
CA VAL A 123 9.82 10.68 -0.83
C VAL A 123 10.64 11.52 -1.80
N GLY A 124 11.62 10.94 -2.44
CA GLY A 124 12.43 11.62 -3.44
C GLY A 124 11.53 12.23 -4.51
N SER A 125 11.19 13.52 -4.38
CA SER A 125 10.43 14.25 -5.37
C SER A 125 11.36 14.61 -6.53
N ARG A 126 11.42 13.78 -7.55
CA ARG A 126 11.89 14.25 -8.84
C ARG A 126 10.78 15.12 -9.43
N ARG A 127 11.00 16.43 -9.51
CA ARG A 127 10.29 17.28 -10.44
C ARG A 127 10.48 16.69 -11.83
N ILE A 128 9.50 15.97 -12.33
CA ILE A 128 9.37 15.79 -13.76
C ILE A 128 8.93 17.14 -14.28
N GLY A 129 9.88 17.87 -14.84
CA GLY A 129 9.67 19.22 -15.34
C GLY A 129 8.48 19.27 -16.30
N ARG A 130 7.85 20.40 -16.36
CA ARG A 130 6.81 20.80 -17.31
C ARG A 130 7.27 20.53 -18.77
N ARG A 131 7.24 19.31 -19.22
CA ARG A 131 7.26 18.98 -20.64
C ARG A 131 5.93 18.33 -20.96
N CYS A 132 5.01 19.19 -21.37
CA CYS A 132 3.88 18.76 -22.18
C CYS A 132 4.47 18.19 -23.47
N VAL A 133 4.48 16.86 -23.60
CA VAL A 133 4.76 16.24 -24.91
C VAL A 133 3.49 16.41 -25.72
N THR A 134 3.40 17.50 -26.45
CA THR A 134 2.44 17.63 -27.55
C THR A 134 2.95 16.74 -28.68
N ARG A 135 2.33 15.56 -28.83
CA ARG A 135 2.38 14.84 -30.09
C ARG A 135 1.66 15.74 -31.11
N ARG A 136 2.40 16.32 -32.02
CA ARG A 136 1.81 16.84 -33.26
C ARG A 136 1.60 15.63 -34.17
N ASP A 137 0.36 15.43 -34.57
CA ASP A 137 -0.01 14.59 -35.70
C ASP A 137 0.60 15.15 -36.98
#